data_190a2b12c173d55d04de4b986556e522
#
_entry.id   190a2b12c173d55d04de4b986556e522
#
_cell.length_a   1.000
_cell.length_b   1.000
_cell.length_c   1.000
_cell.angle_alpha   90.00
_cell.angle_beta   90.00
_cell.angle_gamma   90.00
#
_symmetry.space_group_name_H-M   'P 1'
#
loop_
_entity.id
_entity.type
_entity.pdbx_description
1 polymer ?
#
loop_
_entity_poly.entity_id
_entity_poly.type
_entity_poly.pdbx_seq_one_letter_code
_entity_poly.pdbx_strand_id
1 'polypeptide(L)'
;MLWKRLTKPLERICWGGLLVLAFASCSRETKPSTTRVAKAIDGQPTPGGRLVVALGAEPQTLNPILGSDRPSTAVIRRMTADLIHINRDSQAIEPALSTSWTVSRDGRRFVLELRRGVKFSDGEPFEADDVVFSFRVIQDKAVGSPNRDLLVIDDEPIKVRKIDSHTVEFELSRPHAVGARIFDSVPMLPSHLLETSYQEGTLPESWRLDTLPEQIAGLGPFRFKSYAPARQLVLERNPHYWKTDSDKATLPYLDELVFVFTPSQDTQVLRFQGGDIDVIDDLKAGDFAILEASQEARGYRLFDLGAGLEFNFLFFNLNPPAPGQAELAAKQTWFRNKAFRQAISAAVDREAIARLVYQGRATPIWSHVSPGNKAWFHADLPRPTRSLERARELLLSAGFSWKNEALIDADGVAVTLTLVTNSNNGERVQMMTIIQEDLRELGMRVQVVPLEFRALLARILETKDYEICILGLGGGDVDPNPLMNVLLSSGANHLWNPGQSEPATPWEAEIDRLMTEQATTLVYEERKAMYDRVQELMADELPMVPLVSRNILVGAKSNLGNFKPAILDHHTLWNIEELFWATSEPQTSQ
;
A
#
# COMPACT_ATOMS: atom_id res chain seq x y z
N MET A 1 11.74 12.27 -91.81
CA MET A 1 11.08 13.53 -92.23
C MET A 1 11.21 14.49 -91.08
N LEU A 2 12.13 15.39 -91.23
CA LEU A 2 11.98 16.85 -91.36
C LEU A 2 11.59 17.50 -90.02
N TRP A 3 12.30 18.27 -89.44
CA TRP A 3 13.15 19.42 -89.61
C TRP A 3 12.86 20.41 -88.47
N LYS A 4 13.82 20.83 -87.83
CA LYS A 4 14.79 21.96 -87.81
C LYS A 4 14.41 23.06 -86.80
N ARG A 5 15.39 23.30 -85.87
CA ARG A 5 16.10 24.56 -85.66
C ARG A 5 15.31 25.73 -85.08
N LEU A 6 15.78 26.45 -84.09
CA LEU A 6 16.96 27.34 -84.01
C LEU A 6 17.14 27.87 -82.58
N THR A 7 18.35 27.77 -82.05
CA THR A 7 19.35 28.77 -81.64
C THR A 7 18.97 29.86 -80.62
N LYS A 8 19.46 29.75 -79.41
CA LYS A 8 20.46 30.59 -78.61
C LYS A 8 20.22 32.11 -78.51
N PRO A 9 20.90 32.85 -77.51
CA PRO A 9 21.43 32.54 -76.19
C PRO A 9 21.23 33.69 -75.16
N LEU A 10 21.94 33.55 -73.95
CA LEU A 10 22.34 34.58 -72.97
C LEU A 10 21.25 34.89 -71.89
N GLU A 11 21.51 35.00 -70.62
CA GLU A 11 22.69 35.31 -69.82
C GLU A 11 22.55 34.85 -68.38
N ARG A 12 23.68 34.68 -67.70
CA ARG A 12 23.97 34.39 -66.30
C ARG A 12 23.14 35.19 -65.31
N ILE A 13 22.71 34.54 -64.21
CA ILE A 13 22.97 35.02 -62.83
C ILE A 13 22.95 33.82 -61.92
N CYS A 14 24.03 33.59 -61.13
CA CYS A 14 24.21 32.68 -60.06
C CYS A 14 23.42 33.13 -58.85
N TRP A 15 22.59 32.22 -58.24
CA TRP A 15 22.28 32.26 -56.80
C TRP A 15 22.21 30.83 -56.31
N GLY A 16 23.17 30.47 -55.43
CA GLY A 16 23.19 29.22 -54.73
C GLY A 16 22.15 29.24 -53.63
N GLY A 17 21.20 28.38 -53.73
CA GLY A 17 20.23 28.09 -52.67
C GLY A 17 20.55 26.73 -52.03
N LEU A 18 21.16 26.77 -50.86
CA LEU A 18 21.37 25.60 -49.98
C LEU A 18 20.00 25.12 -49.50
N LEU A 19 19.57 23.96 -49.98
CA LEU A 19 18.38 23.29 -49.46
C LEU A 19 18.78 22.58 -48.15
N VAL A 20 18.55 23.21 -47.00
CA VAL A 20 18.64 22.58 -45.68
C VAL A 20 17.38 21.79 -45.49
N LEU A 21 17.44 20.47 -45.64
CA LEU A 21 16.41 19.54 -45.20
C LEU A 21 16.43 19.48 -43.67
N ALA A 22 15.55 20.27 -43.04
CA ALA A 22 15.28 20.16 -41.62
C ALA A 22 14.47 18.88 -41.39
N PHE A 23 15.15 17.83 -40.93
CA PHE A 23 14.47 16.72 -40.26
C PHE A 23 13.86 17.24 -38.96
N ALA A 24 12.59 17.56 -38.98
CA ALA A 24 11.81 17.75 -37.74
C ALA A 24 11.66 16.40 -37.06
N SER A 25 12.58 16.10 -36.15
CA SER A 25 12.41 15.03 -35.17
C SER A 25 11.26 15.42 -34.25
N CYS A 26 10.08 14.87 -34.49
CA CYS A 26 8.98 14.93 -33.53
C CYS A 26 9.33 14.04 -32.34
N SER A 27 10.09 14.56 -31.38
CA SER A 27 10.10 14.06 -30.04
C SER A 27 8.72 14.38 -29.44
N ARG A 28 7.83 13.39 -29.42
CA ARG A 28 6.63 13.44 -28.58
C ARG A 28 7.13 13.44 -27.13
N GLU A 29 7.24 14.62 -26.55
CA GLU A 29 7.24 14.76 -25.09
C GLU A 29 5.93 14.13 -24.58
N THR A 30 6.04 12.96 -23.98
CA THR A 30 4.98 12.42 -23.14
C THR A 30 4.89 13.34 -21.93
N LYS A 31 3.95 14.28 -21.97
CA LYS A 31 3.55 15.04 -20.77
C LYS A 31 3.19 14.03 -19.70
N PRO A 32 3.68 14.22 -18.44
CA PRO A 32 3.21 13.42 -17.34
C PRO A 32 1.68 13.53 -17.28
N SER A 33 1.02 12.38 -17.15
CA SER A 33 -0.42 12.29 -16.98
C SER A 33 -0.80 13.16 -15.78
N THR A 34 -1.31 14.34 -16.04
CA THR A 34 -1.93 15.15 -15.00
C THR A 34 -3.15 14.38 -14.54
N THR A 35 -3.11 13.90 -13.31
CA THR A 35 -4.25 13.34 -12.60
C THR A 35 -5.45 14.25 -12.84
N ARG A 36 -6.37 13.85 -13.72
CA ARG A 36 -7.64 14.54 -13.85
C ARG A 36 -8.40 14.22 -12.56
N VAL A 37 -8.33 15.14 -11.60
CA VAL A 37 -9.27 15.14 -10.49
C VAL A 37 -10.66 15.19 -11.11
N ALA A 38 -11.39 14.11 -11.01
CA ALA A 38 -12.75 14.04 -11.50
C ALA A 38 -13.55 15.15 -10.82
N LYS A 39 -14.26 15.95 -11.63
CA LYS A 39 -15.08 17.05 -11.13
C LYS A 39 -16.03 16.49 -10.07
N ALA A 40 -16.04 17.09 -8.89
CA ALA A 40 -17.02 16.74 -7.86
C ALA A 40 -18.43 16.82 -8.47
N ILE A 41 -19.28 15.87 -8.13
CA ILE A 41 -20.68 15.93 -8.57
C ILE A 41 -21.35 16.99 -7.67
N ASP A 42 -21.69 18.12 -8.26
CA ASP A 42 -22.50 19.17 -7.63
C ASP A 42 -23.93 18.64 -7.50
N GLY A 43 -24.32 18.24 -6.31
CA GLY A 43 -25.68 17.83 -5.96
C GLY A 43 -25.84 17.89 -4.46
N GLN A 44 -27.01 18.33 -4.00
CA GLN A 44 -27.33 18.22 -2.58
C GLN A 44 -27.47 16.73 -2.21
N PRO A 45 -26.81 16.29 -1.11
CA PRO A 45 -26.95 14.92 -0.65
C PRO A 45 -28.41 14.58 -0.37
N THR A 46 -28.91 13.52 -0.98
CA THR A 46 -30.27 13.01 -0.73
C THR A 46 -30.12 11.70 0.03
N PRO A 47 -30.69 11.58 1.23
CA PRO A 47 -30.71 10.32 1.96
C PRO A 47 -31.47 9.24 1.20
N GLY A 48 -30.95 8.01 1.24
CA GLY A 48 -31.61 6.85 0.66
C GLY A 48 -30.74 6.03 -0.28
N GLY A 49 -31.29 4.89 -0.68
CA GLY A 49 -30.66 3.99 -1.64
C GLY A 49 -29.64 3.03 -1.04
N ARG A 50 -29.13 2.16 -1.89
CA ARG A 50 -28.14 1.15 -1.52
C ARG A 50 -26.89 1.25 -2.36
N LEU A 51 -25.74 0.93 -1.78
CA LEU A 51 -24.47 0.77 -2.49
C LEU A 51 -24.11 -0.71 -2.55
N VAL A 52 -23.76 -1.20 -3.72
CA VAL A 52 -23.37 -2.60 -3.95
C VAL A 52 -21.89 -2.67 -4.30
N VAL A 53 -21.12 -3.41 -3.52
CA VAL A 53 -19.68 -3.61 -3.74
C VAL A 53 -19.34 -5.09 -3.77
N ALA A 54 -18.30 -5.48 -4.50
CA ALA A 54 -17.85 -6.87 -4.54
C ALA A 54 -16.81 -7.14 -3.44
N LEU A 55 -16.87 -8.33 -2.85
CA LEU A 55 -15.79 -8.92 -2.07
C LEU A 55 -15.24 -10.16 -2.78
N GLY A 56 -13.91 -10.29 -2.80
CA GLY A 56 -13.22 -11.44 -3.40
C GLY A 56 -13.40 -12.77 -2.66
N ALA A 57 -13.90 -12.72 -1.43
CA ALA A 57 -14.27 -13.89 -0.63
C ALA A 57 -15.34 -13.51 0.39
N GLU A 58 -15.93 -14.52 1.01
CA GLU A 58 -16.80 -14.30 2.18
C GLU A 58 -15.96 -13.87 3.39
N PRO A 59 -16.48 -12.97 4.25
CA PRO A 59 -15.89 -12.72 5.56
C PRO A 59 -15.79 -14.01 6.37
N GLN A 60 -14.74 -14.17 7.15
CA GLN A 60 -14.62 -15.30 8.07
C GLN A 60 -15.38 -15.05 9.37
N THR A 61 -15.50 -13.80 9.76
CA THR A 61 -16.13 -13.38 11.01
C THR A 61 -16.61 -11.93 10.93
N LEU A 62 -17.56 -11.57 11.80
CA LEU A 62 -17.93 -10.19 12.09
C LEU A 62 -17.30 -9.69 13.41
N ASN A 63 -16.52 -10.54 14.09
CA ASN A 63 -15.87 -10.22 15.34
C ASN A 63 -14.69 -9.27 15.10
N PRO A 64 -14.74 -8.02 15.58
CA PRO A 64 -13.69 -7.04 15.33
C PRO A 64 -12.36 -7.33 16.05
N ILE A 65 -12.39 -8.25 17.00
CA ILE A 65 -11.20 -8.67 17.75
C ILE A 65 -10.35 -9.64 16.92
N LEU A 66 -10.99 -10.50 16.13
CA LEU A 66 -10.34 -11.60 15.41
C LEU A 66 -10.26 -11.39 13.90
N GLY A 67 -11.12 -10.54 13.35
CA GLY A 67 -11.15 -10.27 11.92
C GLY A 67 -9.88 -9.60 11.42
N SER A 68 -9.05 -10.36 10.68
CA SER A 68 -7.79 -9.88 10.11
C SER A 68 -7.72 -10.05 8.59
N ASP A 69 -8.57 -10.90 8.01
CA ASP A 69 -8.67 -11.04 6.57
C ASP A 69 -9.38 -9.84 5.92
N ARG A 70 -9.02 -9.52 4.67
CA ARG A 70 -9.53 -8.35 3.95
C ARG A 70 -11.06 -8.32 3.84
N PRO A 71 -11.78 -9.41 3.52
CA PRO A 71 -13.25 -9.41 3.51
C PRO A 71 -13.87 -9.12 4.88
N SER A 72 -13.37 -9.74 5.96
CA SER A 72 -13.87 -9.48 7.31
C SER A 72 -13.66 -8.02 7.72
N THR A 73 -12.44 -7.48 7.53
CA THR A 73 -12.11 -6.09 7.89
C THR A 73 -12.90 -5.08 7.05
N ALA A 74 -13.18 -5.38 5.77
CA ALA A 74 -14.00 -4.52 4.92
C ALA A 74 -15.43 -4.34 5.46
N VAL A 75 -16.01 -5.37 6.05
CA VAL A 75 -17.33 -5.33 6.69
C VAL A 75 -17.25 -4.69 8.08
N ILE A 76 -16.35 -5.19 8.93
CA ILE A 76 -16.22 -4.80 10.34
C ILE A 76 -16.01 -3.29 10.48
N ARG A 77 -15.13 -2.69 9.68
CA ARG A 77 -14.86 -1.25 9.72
C ARG A 77 -16.06 -0.36 9.36
N ARG A 78 -17.13 -0.92 8.79
CA ARG A 78 -18.38 -0.18 8.53
C ARG A 78 -19.33 -0.25 9.74
N MET A 79 -19.09 -1.19 10.65
CA MET A 79 -19.90 -1.39 11.85
C MET A 79 -19.22 -0.83 13.12
N THR A 80 -17.91 -0.59 13.08
CA THR A 80 -17.12 -0.12 14.23
C THR A 80 -16.67 1.33 14.06
N ALA A 81 -16.18 1.92 15.15
CA ALA A 81 -15.52 3.21 15.14
C ALA A 81 -14.32 3.21 16.08
N ASP A 82 -13.38 4.10 15.81
CA ASP A 82 -12.12 4.26 16.51
C ASP A 82 -12.16 5.49 17.43
N LEU A 83 -11.24 5.57 18.39
CA LEU A 83 -11.11 6.77 19.24
C LEU A 83 -10.60 7.98 18.46
N ILE A 84 -9.65 7.74 17.58
CA ILE A 84 -9.02 8.72 16.71
C ILE A 84 -9.03 8.16 15.30
N HIS A 85 -9.22 8.99 14.30
CA HIS A 85 -9.27 8.59 12.89
C HIS A 85 -8.07 9.13 12.12
N ILE A 86 -7.53 8.34 11.21
CA ILE A 86 -6.58 8.82 10.21
C ILE A 86 -7.35 9.07 8.92
N ASN A 87 -7.44 10.34 8.52
CA ASN A 87 -8.03 10.73 7.25
C ASN A 87 -7.23 10.09 6.10
N ARG A 88 -7.89 9.29 5.26
CA ARG A 88 -7.19 8.49 4.23
C ARG A 88 -6.67 9.34 3.07
N ASP A 89 -7.22 10.53 2.84
CA ASP A 89 -6.77 11.45 1.79
C ASP A 89 -5.60 12.33 2.28
N SER A 90 -5.79 13.05 3.40
CA SER A 90 -4.77 13.94 3.97
C SER A 90 -3.67 13.22 4.73
N GLN A 91 -3.90 11.98 5.19
CA GLN A 91 -3.06 11.19 6.09
C GLN A 91 -2.87 11.81 7.49
N ALA A 92 -3.66 12.83 7.81
CA ALA A 92 -3.67 13.50 9.09
C ALA A 92 -4.53 12.78 10.14
N ILE A 93 -4.20 13.01 11.41
CA ILE A 93 -4.99 12.54 12.56
C ILE A 93 -6.19 13.47 12.76
N GLU A 94 -7.38 12.91 12.93
CA GLU A 94 -8.63 13.63 13.16
C GLU A 94 -9.36 13.07 14.39
N PRO A 95 -10.12 13.94 15.12
CA PRO A 95 -11.02 13.48 16.17
C PRO A 95 -12.10 12.52 15.64
N ALA A 96 -12.36 11.42 16.39
CA ALA A 96 -13.45 10.50 16.10
C ALA A 96 -14.35 10.33 17.33
N LEU A 97 -14.35 9.17 18.00
CA LEU A 97 -15.04 8.98 19.28
C LEU A 97 -14.43 9.84 20.39
N SER A 98 -13.14 10.14 20.31
CA SER A 98 -12.50 11.19 21.11
C SER A 98 -12.62 12.55 20.39
N THR A 99 -12.98 13.59 21.13
CA THR A 99 -13.09 14.97 20.62
C THR A 99 -11.76 15.72 20.69
N SER A 100 -10.91 15.37 21.65
CA SER A 100 -9.60 15.97 21.88
C SER A 100 -8.74 15.04 22.73
N TRP A 101 -7.43 15.28 22.70
CA TRP A 101 -6.47 14.56 23.55
C TRP A 101 -5.33 15.47 23.97
N THR A 102 -4.73 15.13 25.10
CA THR A 102 -3.48 15.72 25.59
C THR A 102 -2.41 14.65 25.75
N VAL A 103 -1.16 15.06 25.54
CA VAL A 103 0.01 14.17 25.69
C VAL A 103 0.92 14.79 26.75
N SER A 104 1.39 13.98 27.70
CA SER A 104 2.39 14.41 28.69
C SER A 104 3.71 14.79 28.02
N ARG A 105 4.54 15.62 28.70
CA ARG A 105 5.84 16.06 28.16
C ARG A 105 6.80 14.92 27.85
N ASP A 106 6.71 13.82 28.58
CA ASP A 106 7.50 12.62 28.38
C ASP A 106 6.93 11.66 27.33
N GLY A 107 5.80 12.02 26.68
CA GLY A 107 5.18 11.23 25.62
C GLY A 107 4.60 9.88 26.05
N ARG A 108 4.49 9.62 27.36
CA ARG A 108 4.04 8.33 27.91
C ARG A 108 2.59 8.29 28.30
N ARG A 109 1.98 9.44 28.56
CA ARG A 109 0.60 9.52 29.04
C ARG A 109 -0.26 10.31 28.05
N PHE A 110 -1.39 9.70 27.71
CA PHE A 110 -2.42 10.30 26.85
C PHE A 110 -3.71 10.38 27.65
N VAL A 111 -4.38 11.54 27.62
CA VAL A 111 -5.71 11.71 28.18
C VAL A 111 -6.64 12.10 27.05
N LEU A 112 -7.66 11.28 26.81
CA LEU A 112 -8.64 11.43 25.74
C LEU A 112 -9.98 11.84 26.30
N GLU A 113 -10.59 12.89 25.74
CA GLU A 113 -11.96 13.33 26.04
C GLU A 113 -12.92 12.67 25.05
N LEU A 114 -13.83 11.82 25.56
CA LEU A 114 -14.79 11.10 24.72
C LEU A 114 -15.98 11.99 24.35
N ARG A 115 -16.52 11.78 23.16
CA ARG A 115 -17.72 12.44 22.66
C ARG A 115 -18.94 12.03 23.49
N ARG A 116 -19.69 13.01 23.97
CA ARG A 116 -20.91 12.77 24.77
C ARG A 116 -22.10 12.44 23.87
N GLY A 117 -23.00 11.59 24.38
CA GLY A 117 -24.25 11.24 23.71
C GLY A 117 -24.10 10.24 22.55
N VAL A 118 -22.92 9.66 22.36
CA VAL A 118 -22.70 8.57 21.41
C VAL A 118 -23.40 7.30 21.91
N LYS A 119 -24.01 6.57 20.99
CA LYS A 119 -24.71 5.31 21.26
C LYS A 119 -24.27 4.21 20.33
N PHE A 120 -24.23 3.00 20.81
CA PHE A 120 -24.14 1.82 19.98
C PHE A 120 -25.38 1.67 19.08
N SER A 121 -25.31 0.81 18.09
CA SER A 121 -26.40 0.64 17.10
C SER A 121 -27.68 -0.02 17.68
N ASP A 122 -27.63 -0.55 18.89
CA ASP A 122 -28.76 -1.04 19.68
C ASP A 122 -29.38 0.03 20.61
N GLY A 123 -28.72 1.20 20.71
CA GLY A 123 -29.20 2.35 21.49
C GLY A 123 -28.54 2.52 22.85
N GLU A 124 -27.72 1.56 23.31
CA GLU A 124 -26.98 1.67 24.58
C GLU A 124 -25.87 2.74 24.47
N PRO A 125 -25.61 3.50 25.55
CA PRO A 125 -24.62 4.56 25.53
C PRO A 125 -23.18 4.00 25.41
N PHE A 126 -22.32 4.75 24.73
CA PHE A 126 -20.87 4.52 24.69
C PHE A 126 -20.19 5.37 25.75
N GLU A 127 -19.43 4.76 26.63
CA GLU A 127 -18.73 5.41 27.72
C GLU A 127 -17.29 4.87 27.92
N ALA A 128 -16.56 5.46 28.85
CA ALA A 128 -15.18 5.11 29.18
C ALA A 128 -15.00 3.64 29.62
N ASP A 129 -16.04 3.00 30.16
CA ASP A 129 -16.00 1.58 30.51
C ASP A 129 -15.84 0.69 29.29
N ASP A 130 -16.46 1.05 28.14
CA ASP A 130 -16.31 0.32 26.89
C ASP A 130 -14.89 0.44 26.32
N VAL A 131 -14.27 1.60 26.51
CA VAL A 131 -12.86 1.79 26.10
C VAL A 131 -11.94 0.90 26.95
N VAL A 132 -12.10 0.92 28.28
CA VAL A 132 -11.31 0.06 29.19
C VAL A 132 -11.52 -1.42 28.86
N PHE A 133 -12.76 -1.82 28.61
CA PHE A 133 -13.10 -3.18 28.20
C PHE A 133 -12.43 -3.56 26.89
N SER A 134 -12.53 -2.72 25.86
CA SER A 134 -11.94 -2.98 24.52
C SER A 134 -10.44 -3.23 24.59
N PHE A 135 -9.70 -2.37 25.28
CA PHE A 135 -8.26 -2.54 25.43
C PHE A 135 -7.90 -3.77 26.27
N ARG A 136 -8.64 -4.06 27.35
CA ARG A 136 -8.42 -5.26 28.16
C ARG A 136 -8.57 -6.53 27.32
N VAL A 137 -9.61 -6.60 26.50
CA VAL A 137 -9.91 -7.76 25.65
C VAL A 137 -8.84 -7.95 24.56
N ILE A 138 -8.51 -6.87 23.84
CA ILE A 138 -7.53 -6.96 22.72
C ILE A 138 -6.13 -7.33 23.22
N GLN A 139 -5.74 -6.87 24.41
CA GLN A 139 -4.44 -7.13 25.00
C GLN A 139 -4.33 -8.52 25.64
N ASP A 140 -5.44 -9.18 25.92
CA ASP A 140 -5.45 -10.50 26.55
C ASP A 140 -4.92 -11.58 25.60
N LYS A 141 -3.84 -12.25 26.01
CA LYS A 141 -3.23 -13.36 25.25
C LYS A 141 -4.19 -14.51 25.01
N ALA A 142 -5.12 -14.77 25.95
CA ALA A 142 -6.07 -15.86 25.84
C ALA A 142 -7.11 -15.64 24.73
N VAL A 143 -7.40 -14.38 24.40
CA VAL A 143 -8.30 -14.00 23.29
C VAL A 143 -7.66 -14.23 21.92
N GLY A 144 -6.34 -14.06 21.81
CA GLY A 144 -5.61 -14.30 20.57
C GLY A 144 -5.84 -13.25 19.48
N SER A 145 -6.11 -11.99 19.88
CA SER A 145 -6.30 -10.91 18.92
C SER A 145 -5.04 -10.67 18.06
N PRO A 146 -5.13 -10.63 16.73
CA PRO A 146 -4.00 -10.29 15.86
C PRO A 146 -3.52 -8.84 16.05
N ASN A 147 -4.35 -7.98 16.64
CA ASN A 147 -4.02 -6.57 16.92
C ASN A 147 -3.35 -6.37 18.29
N ARG A 148 -3.17 -7.44 19.07
CA ARG A 148 -2.60 -7.35 20.40
C ARG A 148 -1.23 -6.65 20.42
N ASP A 149 -0.34 -7.01 19.51
CA ASP A 149 1.03 -6.50 19.49
C ASP A 149 1.11 -4.99 19.15
N LEU A 150 0.06 -4.42 18.57
CA LEU A 150 -0.05 -2.97 18.38
C LEU A 150 -0.25 -2.21 19.71
N LEU A 151 -0.76 -2.88 20.74
CA LEU A 151 -1.11 -2.32 22.04
C LEU A 151 -0.18 -2.79 23.16
N VAL A 152 0.95 -3.42 22.81
CA VAL A 152 1.97 -3.91 23.74
C VAL A 152 3.31 -3.26 23.35
N ILE A 153 3.90 -2.51 24.27
CA ILE A 153 5.14 -1.77 24.06
C ILE A 153 6.19 -2.31 25.04
N ASP A 154 7.30 -2.84 24.52
CA ASP A 154 8.36 -3.51 25.31
C ASP A 154 7.80 -4.65 26.20
N ASP A 155 6.96 -5.51 25.61
CA ASP A 155 6.26 -6.60 26.29
C ASP A 155 5.27 -6.16 27.40
N GLU A 156 5.07 -4.86 27.59
CA GLU A 156 4.10 -4.33 28.54
C GLU A 156 2.85 -3.82 27.82
N PRO A 157 1.62 -4.27 28.22
CA PRO A 157 0.37 -3.74 27.71
C PRO A 157 0.23 -2.25 28.05
N ILE A 158 -0.39 -1.48 27.15
CA ILE A 158 -0.81 -0.11 27.44
C ILE A 158 -1.81 -0.14 28.60
N LYS A 159 -1.52 0.59 29.68
CA LYS A 159 -2.45 0.70 30.81
C LYS A 159 -3.53 1.69 30.48
N VAL A 160 -4.78 1.27 30.68
CA VAL A 160 -5.96 2.08 30.40
C VAL A 160 -6.73 2.30 31.68
N ARG A 161 -7.09 3.54 31.98
CA ARG A 161 -7.79 3.91 33.20
C ARG A 161 -8.91 4.91 32.91
N LYS A 162 -10.11 4.59 33.35
CA LYS A 162 -11.24 5.50 33.39
C LYS A 162 -10.96 6.60 34.42
N ILE A 163 -11.06 7.86 34.04
CA ILE A 163 -11.06 9.01 34.94
C ILE A 163 -12.49 9.35 35.36
N ASP A 164 -13.38 9.50 34.38
CA ASP A 164 -14.81 9.64 34.52
C ASP A 164 -15.53 8.95 33.33
N SER A 165 -16.86 9.09 33.20
CA SER A 165 -17.61 8.42 32.12
C SER A 165 -17.22 8.84 30.72
N HIS A 166 -16.51 9.98 30.55
CA HIS A 166 -16.12 10.49 29.22
C HIS A 166 -14.64 10.90 29.14
N THR A 167 -13.83 10.48 30.11
CA THR A 167 -12.40 10.77 30.12
C THR A 167 -11.61 9.49 30.40
N VAL A 168 -10.68 9.15 29.52
CA VAL A 168 -9.83 7.95 29.62
C VAL A 168 -8.37 8.35 29.56
N GLU A 169 -7.57 7.78 30.46
CA GLU A 169 -6.12 7.92 30.48
C GLU A 169 -5.45 6.63 30.01
N PHE A 170 -4.44 6.79 29.15
CA PHE A 170 -3.57 5.73 28.67
C PHE A 170 -2.15 6.00 29.13
N GLU A 171 -1.48 4.98 29.67
CA GLU A 171 -0.07 5.04 30.07
C GLU A 171 0.75 3.97 29.36
N LEU A 172 1.80 4.41 28.66
CA LEU A 172 2.73 3.59 27.91
C LEU A 172 3.99 3.32 28.73
N SER A 173 4.63 2.17 28.54
CA SER A 173 5.90 1.81 29.20
C SER A 173 7.03 2.78 28.84
N ARG A 174 7.06 3.26 27.60
CA ARG A 174 7.99 4.29 27.09
C ARG A 174 7.30 5.27 26.14
N PRO A 175 7.95 6.41 25.81
CA PRO A 175 7.48 7.29 24.75
C PRO A 175 7.32 6.52 23.45
N HIS A 176 6.24 6.79 22.73
CA HIS A 176 5.96 6.16 21.46
C HIS A 176 5.72 7.22 20.39
N ALA A 177 6.59 7.29 19.40
CA ALA A 177 6.62 8.36 18.40
C ALA A 177 5.39 8.38 17.49
N VAL A 178 4.71 7.24 17.30
CA VAL A 178 3.43 7.17 16.58
C VAL A 178 2.36 8.04 17.27
N GLY A 179 2.53 8.30 18.57
CA GLY A 179 1.66 9.19 19.32
C GLY A 179 0.20 8.72 19.29
N ALA A 180 -0.70 9.65 19.08
CA ALA A 180 -2.15 9.37 19.07
C ALA A 180 -2.59 8.44 17.91
N ARG A 181 -1.78 8.23 16.88
CA ARG A 181 -2.11 7.29 15.78
C ARG A 181 -2.33 5.85 16.27
N ILE A 182 -1.78 5.47 17.42
CA ILE A 182 -1.99 4.13 18.02
C ILE A 182 -3.47 3.84 18.31
N PHE A 183 -4.30 4.87 18.41
CA PHE A 183 -5.73 4.77 18.68
C PHE A 183 -6.60 4.70 17.41
N ASP A 184 -6.00 4.79 16.20
CA ASP A 184 -6.67 4.48 14.94
C ASP A 184 -6.77 2.96 14.78
N SER A 185 -7.85 2.51 14.20
CA SER A 185 -8.08 1.09 13.91
C SER A 185 -8.19 0.15 15.13
N VAL A 186 -8.38 0.70 16.34
CA VAL A 186 -8.73 -0.04 17.54
C VAL A 186 -10.25 0.03 17.71
N PRO A 187 -10.98 -1.07 17.42
CA PRO A 187 -12.44 -1.05 17.49
C PRO A 187 -12.93 -0.97 18.94
N MET A 188 -13.86 -0.06 19.21
CA MET A 188 -14.52 0.02 20.51
C MET A 188 -15.65 -1.01 20.58
N LEU A 189 -15.67 -1.79 21.67
CA LEU A 189 -16.54 -2.94 21.87
C LEU A 189 -17.68 -2.60 22.83
N PRO A 190 -18.91 -3.11 22.58
CA PRO A 190 -20.02 -2.98 23.51
C PRO A 190 -19.82 -3.92 24.72
N SER A 191 -19.38 -3.38 25.86
CA SER A 191 -19.14 -4.15 27.07
C SER A 191 -20.41 -4.85 27.56
N HIS A 192 -21.57 -4.19 27.42
CA HIS A 192 -22.87 -4.74 27.80
C HIS A 192 -23.28 -6.03 27.05
N LEU A 193 -22.75 -6.26 25.83
CA LEU A 193 -23.01 -7.48 25.06
C LEU A 193 -21.90 -8.52 25.20
N LEU A 194 -20.65 -8.10 25.38
CA LEU A 194 -19.49 -8.98 25.23
C LEU A 194 -18.77 -9.32 26.54
N GLU A 195 -19.04 -8.62 27.64
CA GLU A 195 -18.37 -8.88 28.94
C GLU A 195 -18.60 -10.31 29.41
N THR A 196 -19.82 -10.84 29.30
CA THR A 196 -20.15 -12.23 29.74
C THR A 196 -19.38 -13.24 28.90
N SER A 197 -19.40 -13.11 27.58
CA SER A 197 -18.66 -14.02 26.67
C SER A 197 -17.15 -13.97 26.91
N TYR A 198 -16.64 -12.80 27.25
CA TYR A 198 -15.22 -12.64 27.59
C TYR A 198 -14.88 -13.39 28.89
N GLN A 199 -15.69 -13.22 29.94
CA GLN A 199 -15.48 -13.90 31.23
C GLN A 199 -15.61 -15.43 31.13
N GLU A 200 -16.48 -15.92 30.25
CA GLU A 200 -16.69 -17.34 29.98
C GLU A 200 -15.65 -17.93 29.00
N GLY A 201 -14.78 -17.09 28.38
CA GLY A 201 -13.81 -17.52 27.39
C GLY A 201 -14.40 -17.88 26.02
N THR A 202 -15.66 -17.50 25.77
CA THR A 202 -16.41 -17.80 24.53
C THR A 202 -16.40 -16.63 23.53
N LEU A 203 -15.75 -15.51 23.86
CA LEU A 203 -15.67 -14.32 23.00
C LEU A 203 -15.16 -14.60 21.58
N PRO A 204 -14.19 -15.51 21.33
CA PRO A 204 -13.79 -15.85 19.97
C PRO A 204 -14.91 -16.42 19.09
N GLU A 205 -15.95 -16.99 19.70
CA GLU A 205 -17.12 -17.54 19.02
C GLU A 205 -18.24 -16.52 18.82
N SER A 206 -18.10 -15.32 19.39
CA SER A 206 -19.07 -14.23 19.26
C SER A 206 -19.04 -13.62 17.86
N TRP A 207 -20.16 -13.06 17.45
CA TRP A 207 -20.33 -12.33 16.18
C TRP A 207 -19.87 -13.11 14.94
N ARG A 208 -20.34 -14.36 14.86
CA ARG A 208 -20.22 -15.18 13.65
C ARG A 208 -21.16 -14.64 12.58
N LEU A 209 -21.01 -15.11 11.35
CA LEU A 209 -21.87 -14.69 10.22
C LEU A 209 -23.33 -15.09 10.40
N ASP A 210 -23.61 -16.11 11.20
CA ASP A 210 -24.97 -16.61 11.55
C ASP A 210 -25.52 -16.04 12.86
N THR A 211 -24.81 -15.11 13.51
CA THR A 211 -25.28 -14.41 14.71
C THR A 211 -26.47 -13.52 14.35
N LEU A 212 -27.49 -13.49 15.23
CA LEU A 212 -28.65 -12.64 15.01
C LEU A 212 -28.29 -11.15 15.04
N PRO A 213 -28.87 -10.32 14.15
CA PRO A 213 -28.50 -8.90 14.05
C PRO A 213 -28.61 -8.12 15.36
N GLU A 214 -29.59 -8.42 16.19
CA GLU A 214 -29.83 -7.78 17.50
C GLU A 214 -28.78 -8.13 18.57
N GLN A 215 -27.94 -9.11 18.31
CA GLN A 215 -26.82 -9.51 19.18
C GLN A 215 -25.48 -8.84 18.75
N ILE A 216 -25.51 -8.04 17.71
CA ILE A 216 -24.34 -7.33 17.17
C ILE A 216 -24.58 -5.83 17.27
N ALA A 217 -23.77 -5.13 18.05
CA ALA A 217 -23.86 -3.68 18.17
C ALA A 217 -22.50 -3.03 17.95
N GLY A 218 -22.47 -1.96 17.17
CA GLY A 218 -21.25 -1.22 16.87
C GLY A 218 -21.50 0.28 16.82
N LEU A 219 -20.44 1.05 16.66
CA LEU A 219 -20.43 2.52 16.65
C LEU A 219 -20.26 3.11 15.25
N GLY A 220 -20.18 2.25 14.24
CA GLY A 220 -19.99 2.64 12.85
C GLY A 220 -21.26 3.15 12.17
N PRO A 221 -21.13 3.65 10.93
CA PRO A 221 -22.25 4.21 10.16
C PRO A 221 -23.30 3.17 9.78
N PHE A 222 -22.95 1.91 9.75
CA PHE A 222 -23.87 0.81 9.44
C PHE A 222 -23.86 -0.23 10.54
N ARG A 223 -24.95 -1.03 10.59
CA ARG A 223 -25.09 -2.21 11.46
C ARG A 223 -25.41 -3.45 10.61
N PHE A 224 -25.11 -4.61 11.16
CA PHE A 224 -25.40 -5.88 10.50
C PHE A 224 -26.91 -6.08 10.33
N LYS A 225 -27.33 -6.46 9.11
CA LYS A 225 -28.71 -6.74 8.78
C LYS A 225 -28.95 -8.21 8.46
N SER A 226 -28.17 -8.76 7.51
CA SER A 226 -28.36 -10.15 7.10
C SER A 226 -27.15 -10.70 6.34
N TYR A 227 -27.03 -12.01 6.38
CA TYR A 227 -26.05 -12.77 5.61
C TYR A 227 -26.73 -13.90 4.84
N ALA A 228 -26.37 -14.05 3.58
CA ALA A 228 -26.77 -15.16 2.72
C ALA A 228 -25.52 -15.87 2.20
N PRO A 229 -25.21 -17.09 2.66
CA PRO A 229 -24.01 -17.83 2.31
C PRO A 229 -23.76 -17.89 0.79
N ALA A 230 -22.52 -17.79 0.39
CA ALA A 230 -22.04 -17.78 -1.00
C ALA A 230 -22.66 -16.68 -1.90
N ARG A 231 -23.45 -15.77 -1.35
CA ARG A 231 -24.18 -14.77 -2.13
C ARG A 231 -23.83 -13.34 -1.73
N GLN A 232 -24.20 -12.93 -0.50
CA GLN A 232 -24.04 -11.55 -0.06
C GLN A 232 -24.14 -11.38 1.47
N LEU A 233 -23.63 -10.25 1.93
CA LEU A 233 -23.87 -9.72 3.27
C LEU A 233 -24.43 -8.31 3.14
N VAL A 234 -25.43 -7.98 3.95
CA VAL A 234 -26.10 -6.67 3.93
C VAL A 234 -25.90 -5.99 5.27
N LEU A 235 -25.44 -4.76 5.21
CA LEU A 235 -25.47 -3.82 6.31
C LEU A 235 -26.58 -2.78 6.04
N GLU A 236 -27.25 -2.31 7.09
CA GLU A 236 -28.22 -1.22 7.02
C GLU A 236 -27.73 -0.02 7.81
N ARG A 237 -28.27 1.15 7.51
CA ARG A 237 -27.98 2.40 8.24
C ARG A 237 -28.11 2.21 9.74
N ASN A 238 -27.10 2.65 10.50
CA ASN A 238 -27.17 2.73 11.95
C ASN A 238 -28.05 3.93 12.37
N PRO A 239 -29.22 3.70 13.02
CA PRO A 239 -30.11 4.79 13.40
C PRO A 239 -29.55 5.67 14.51
N HIS A 240 -28.51 5.23 15.21
CA HIS A 240 -27.85 5.93 16.30
C HIS A 240 -26.47 6.48 15.95
N TYR A 241 -26.14 6.53 14.63
CA TYR A 241 -24.83 7.02 14.22
C TYR A 241 -24.63 8.46 14.65
N TRP A 242 -23.48 8.76 15.23
CA TRP A 242 -23.18 9.97 15.95
C TRP A 242 -22.70 11.15 15.08
N LYS A 243 -22.27 10.90 13.83
CA LYS A 243 -21.83 11.95 12.92
C LYS A 243 -23.03 12.61 12.22
N THR A 244 -22.86 13.91 11.98
CA THR A 244 -23.74 14.72 11.12
C THR A 244 -22.89 15.42 10.08
N ASP A 245 -23.48 15.83 8.98
CA ASP A 245 -22.85 16.71 8.00
C ASP A 245 -22.79 18.18 8.47
N SER A 246 -22.30 19.08 7.58
CA SER A 246 -22.21 20.52 7.85
C SER A 246 -23.58 21.18 8.11
N ASP A 247 -24.64 20.63 7.53
CA ASP A 247 -26.02 21.12 7.64
C ASP A 247 -26.78 20.46 8.79
N LYS A 248 -26.07 19.64 9.61
CA LYS A 248 -26.59 18.86 10.73
C LYS A 248 -27.56 17.75 10.32
N ALA A 249 -27.55 17.31 9.06
CA ALA A 249 -28.26 16.13 8.66
C ALA A 249 -27.54 14.87 9.17
N THR A 250 -28.31 13.88 9.62
CA THR A 250 -27.77 12.64 10.17
C THR A 250 -27.13 11.80 9.06
N LEU A 251 -25.91 11.34 9.30
CA LEU A 251 -25.21 10.38 8.46
C LEU A 251 -25.50 8.92 8.91
N PRO A 252 -25.25 7.90 8.08
CA PRO A 252 -24.87 7.98 6.66
C PRO A 252 -26.07 8.36 5.77
N TYR A 253 -25.80 8.85 4.56
CA TYR A 253 -26.88 9.13 3.61
C TYR A 253 -27.53 7.86 3.04
N LEU A 254 -26.72 6.82 2.76
CA LEU A 254 -27.21 5.55 2.21
C LEU A 254 -28.02 4.75 3.24
N ASP A 255 -29.05 4.02 2.78
CA ASP A 255 -29.84 3.12 3.63
C ASP A 255 -29.17 1.77 3.83
N GLU A 256 -28.51 1.25 2.78
CA GLU A 256 -27.90 -0.07 2.80
C GLU A 256 -26.53 -0.08 2.11
N LEU A 257 -25.63 -0.92 2.63
CA LEU A 257 -24.39 -1.34 2.00
C LEU A 257 -24.44 -2.85 1.79
N VAL A 258 -24.32 -3.28 0.52
CA VAL A 258 -24.43 -4.69 0.14
C VAL A 258 -23.07 -5.18 -0.34
N PHE A 259 -22.53 -6.17 0.31
CA PHE A 259 -21.32 -6.87 -0.11
C PHE A 259 -21.71 -8.15 -0.87
N VAL A 260 -21.42 -8.21 -2.15
CA VAL A 260 -21.67 -9.40 -2.98
C VAL A 260 -20.38 -10.20 -3.17
N PHE A 261 -20.44 -11.51 -2.92
CA PHE A 261 -19.25 -12.35 -3.00
C PHE A 261 -18.94 -12.70 -4.45
N THR A 262 -17.78 -12.29 -4.92
CA THR A 262 -17.36 -12.45 -6.31
C THR A 262 -15.85 -12.74 -6.34
N PRO A 263 -15.43 -14.02 -6.24
CA PRO A 263 -14.02 -14.39 -6.08
C PRO A 263 -13.11 -14.02 -7.26
N SER A 264 -13.64 -14.06 -8.49
CA SER A 264 -12.87 -13.74 -9.69
C SER A 264 -12.91 -12.25 -9.97
N GLN A 265 -11.73 -11.60 -10.09
CA GLN A 265 -11.62 -10.20 -10.47
C GLN A 265 -12.21 -9.94 -11.86
N ASP A 266 -12.01 -10.84 -12.83
CA ASP A 266 -12.60 -10.71 -14.16
C ASP A 266 -14.14 -10.66 -14.08
N THR A 267 -14.72 -11.47 -13.17
CA THR A 267 -16.18 -11.42 -12.92
C THR A 267 -16.59 -10.12 -12.24
N GLN A 268 -15.78 -9.58 -11.34
CA GLN A 268 -16.04 -8.27 -10.73
C GLN A 268 -16.06 -7.16 -11.80
N VAL A 269 -15.10 -7.17 -12.72
CA VAL A 269 -15.03 -6.22 -13.86
C VAL A 269 -16.30 -6.32 -14.72
N LEU A 270 -16.72 -7.53 -15.08
CA LEU A 270 -17.95 -7.74 -15.88
C LEU A 270 -19.20 -7.25 -15.14
N ARG A 271 -19.32 -7.52 -13.85
CA ARG A 271 -20.44 -7.05 -13.02
C ARG A 271 -20.45 -5.53 -12.87
N PHE A 272 -19.28 -4.91 -12.73
CA PHE A 272 -19.15 -3.45 -12.71
C PHE A 272 -19.59 -2.84 -14.05
N GLN A 273 -19.13 -3.39 -15.17
CA GLN A 273 -19.58 -2.97 -16.51
C GLN A 273 -21.08 -3.18 -16.73
N GLY A 274 -21.65 -4.25 -16.19
CA GLY A 274 -23.08 -4.56 -16.26
C GLY A 274 -23.94 -3.70 -15.33
N GLY A 275 -23.33 -3.01 -14.36
CA GLY A 275 -24.03 -2.18 -13.38
C GLY A 275 -24.57 -2.96 -12.18
N ASP A 276 -24.15 -4.22 -11.98
CA ASP A 276 -24.53 -5.06 -10.83
C ASP A 276 -23.78 -4.69 -9.55
N ILE A 277 -22.59 -4.07 -9.68
CA ILE A 277 -21.84 -3.46 -8.58
C ILE A 277 -21.54 -2.00 -8.91
N ASP A 278 -21.47 -1.18 -7.90
CA ASP A 278 -21.43 0.28 -8.02
C ASP A 278 -20.02 0.85 -7.88
N VAL A 279 -19.16 0.13 -7.18
CA VAL A 279 -17.75 0.50 -6.92
C VAL A 279 -16.89 -0.73 -7.14
N ILE A 280 -15.74 -0.54 -7.75
CA ILE A 280 -14.70 -1.55 -7.90
C ILE A 280 -13.37 -0.98 -7.46
N ASP A 281 -12.62 -1.73 -6.66
CA ASP A 281 -11.29 -1.37 -6.21
C ASP A 281 -10.22 -2.37 -6.67
N ASP A 282 -8.96 -2.03 -6.43
CA ASP A 282 -7.80 -2.90 -6.69
C ASP A 282 -7.72 -3.43 -8.13
N LEU A 283 -8.11 -2.59 -9.11
CA LEU A 283 -8.08 -2.94 -10.52
C LEU A 283 -6.65 -3.19 -10.99
N LYS A 284 -6.46 -4.23 -11.80
CA LYS A 284 -5.22 -4.39 -12.57
C LYS A 284 -5.17 -3.38 -13.71
N ALA A 285 -3.97 -3.05 -14.15
CA ALA A 285 -3.75 -2.10 -15.24
C ALA A 285 -4.48 -2.49 -16.54
N GLY A 286 -4.50 -3.80 -16.87
CA GLY A 286 -5.20 -4.32 -18.04
C GLY A 286 -6.72 -4.14 -17.96
N ASP A 287 -7.30 -4.42 -16.81
CA ASP A 287 -8.74 -4.26 -16.55
C ASP A 287 -9.15 -2.79 -16.59
N PHE A 288 -8.31 -1.93 -16.00
CA PHE A 288 -8.51 -0.48 -16.03
C PHE A 288 -8.55 0.05 -17.47
N ALA A 289 -7.62 -0.37 -18.31
CA ALA A 289 -7.59 0.03 -19.74
C ALA A 289 -8.84 -0.43 -20.51
N ILE A 290 -9.34 -1.63 -20.23
CA ILE A 290 -10.59 -2.14 -20.81
C ILE A 290 -11.79 -1.28 -20.38
N LEU A 291 -11.86 -0.96 -19.10
CA LEU A 291 -12.92 -0.13 -18.54
C LEU A 291 -12.85 1.30 -19.07
N GLU A 292 -11.65 1.88 -19.17
CA GLU A 292 -11.42 3.26 -19.64
C GLU A 292 -12.01 3.51 -21.02
N ALA A 293 -11.95 2.52 -21.92
CA ALA A 293 -12.49 2.61 -23.27
C ALA A 293 -14.02 2.74 -23.32
N SER A 294 -14.73 2.38 -22.27
CA SER A 294 -16.20 2.36 -22.25
C SER A 294 -16.83 3.20 -21.12
N GLN A 295 -16.04 3.95 -20.35
CA GLN A 295 -16.50 4.64 -19.14
C GLN A 295 -17.65 5.64 -19.39
N GLU A 296 -17.55 6.47 -20.42
CA GLU A 296 -18.59 7.46 -20.73
C GLU A 296 -19.92 6.79 -21.15
N ALA A 297 -19.84 5.80 -22.04
CA ALA A 297 -21.00 5.11 -22.57
C ALA A 297 -21.75 4.27 -21.50
N ARG A 298 -21.05 3.84 -20.46
CA ARG A 298 -21.59 2.97 -19.41
C ARG A 298 -21.86 3.68 -18.09
N GLY A 299 -21.59 4.99 -17.99
CA GLY A 299 -21.94 5.82 -16.84
C GLY A 299 -21.15 5.51 -15.57
N TYR A 300 -19.83 5.29 -15.69
CA TYR A 300 -18.93 5.18 -14.55
C TYR A 300 -17.70 6.07 -14.72
N ARG A 301 -16.96 6.29 -13.63
CA ARG A 301 -15.72 7.05 -13.60
C ARG A 301 -14.61 6.15 -13.08
N LEU A 302 -13.43 6.31 -13.63
CA LEU A 302 -12.21 5.62 -13.21
C LEU A 302 -11.22 6.63 -12.62
N PHE A 303 -10.48 6.16 -11.62
CA PHE A 303 -9.50 6.96 -10.90
C PHE A 303 -8.17 6.22 -10.85
N ASP A 304 -7.12 6.88 -11.35
CA ASP A 304 -5.74 6.51 -11.14
C ASP A 304 -5.17 7.44 -10.08
N LEU A 305 -4.97 6.93 -8.86
CA LEU A 305 -4.55 7.72 -7.72
C LEU A 305 -3.02 7.87 -7.62
N GLY A 306 -2.29 7.32 -8.59
CA GLY A 306 -0.85 7.26 -8.55
C GLY A 306 -0.33 6.16 -7.63
N ALA A 307 0.95 6.26 -7.27
CA ALA A 307 1.65 5.24 -6.50
C ALA A 307 0.96 4.92 -5.17
N GLY A 308 0.67 3.65 -4.94
CA GLY A 308 0.25 3.13 -3.65
C GLY A 308 1.42 3.05 -2.66
N LEU A 309 1.18 2.45 -1.48
CA LEU A 309 2.23 2.22 -0.48
C LEU A 309 2.98 0.90 -0.70
N GLU A 310 2.38 -0.05 -1.40
CA GLU A 310 3.05 -1.30 -1.77
C GLU A 310 4.13 -1.03 -2.83
N PHE A 311 5.28 -1.68 -2.66
CA PHE A 311 6.37 -1.58 -3.64
C PHE A 311 7.02 -2.93 -3.90
N ASN A 312 7.50 -3.10 -5.13
CA ASN A 312 8.29 -4.26 -5.55
C ASN A 312 9.78 -3.92 -5.53
N PHE A 313 10.58 -4.89 -5.12
CA PHE A 313 12.02 -4.75 -5.01
C PHE A 313 12.74 -6.06 -5.30
N LEU A 314 14.01 -5.94 -5.65
CA LEU A 314 14.95 -7.04 -5.76
C LEU A 314 15.90 -6.96 -4.56
N PHE A 315 16.26 -8.08 -3.96
CA PHE A 315 17.25 -8.12 -2.86
C PHE A 315 18.23 -9.27 -3.02
N PHE A 316 19.39 -9.10 -2.42
CA PHE A 316 20.53 -10.00 -2.52
C PHE A 316 20.68 -10.85 -1.26
N ASN A 317 21.21 -12.06 -1.43
CA ASN A 317 21.60 -12.89 -0.29
C ASN A 317 22.93 -12.39 0.33
N LEU A 318 22.83 -11.62 1.39
CA LEU A 318 23.97 -11.11 2.14
C LEU A 318 24.30 -11.95 3.39
N ASN A 319 23.63 -13.11 3.58
CA ASN A 319 23.91 -14.00 4.69
C ASN A 319 25.38 -14.39 4.78
N PRO A 320 25.90 -14.73 5.98
CA PRO A 320 27.18 -15.41 6.09
C PRO A 320 27.22 -16.69 5.28
N PRO A 321 28.37 -17.07 4.70
CA PRO A 321 28.50 -18.34 3.96
C PRO A 321 28.14 -19.52 4.84
N ALA A 322 27.25 -20.39 4.35
CA ALA A 322 26.87 -21.60 5.06
C ALA A 322 27.76 -22.81 4.66
N PRO A 323 28.05 -23.73 5.60
CA PRO A 323 28.77 -24.95 5.28
C PRO A 323 28.08 -25.74 4.17
N GLY A 324 28.84 -26.23 3.19
CA GLY A 324 28.33 -27.02 2.06
C GLY A 324 27.78 -26.22 0.88
N GLN A 325 27.71 -24.90 0.96
CA GLN A 325 27.22 -24.00 -0.09
C GLN A 325 28.36 -23.20 -0.75
N ALA A 326 29.43 -23.87 -1.18
CA ALA A 326 30.63 -23.21 -1.69
C ALA A 326 30.38 -22.32 -2.92
N GLU A 327 29.51 -22.74 -3.84
CA GLU A 327 29.15 -21.95 -5.02
C GLU A 327 28.38 -20.68 -4.64
N LEU A 328 27.38 -20.78 -3.78
CA LEU A 328 26.65 -19.64 -3.27
C LEU A 328 27.58 -18.69 -2.47
N ALA A 329 28.48 -19.23 -1.64
CA ALA A 329 29.46 -18.47 -0.89
C ALA A 329 30.37 -17.62 -1.80
N ALA A 330 30.80 -18.16 -2.94
CA ALA A 330 31.57 -17.40 -3.93
C ALA A 330 30.74 -16.24 -4.50
N LYS A 331 29.49 -16.48 -4.89
CA LYS A 331 28.58 -15.43 -5.39
C LYS A 331 28.22 -14.38 -4.34
N GLN A 332 28.13 -14.76 -3.08
CA GLN A 332 27.92 -13.82 -1.97
C GLN A 332 29.06 -12.81 -1.83
N THR A 333 30.26 -13.06 -2.33
CA THR A 333 31.34 -12.05 -2.39
C THR A 333 30.98 -10.94 -3.37
N TRP A 334 30.34 -11.27 -4.51
CA TRP A 334 29.84 -10.29 -5.44
C TRP A 334 28.70 -9.47 -4.83
N PHE A 335 27.75 -10.14 -4.17
CA PHE A 335 26.59 -9.48 -3.57
C PHE A 335 26.97 -8.53 -2.42
N ARG A 336 28.01 -8.83 -1.64
CA ARG A 336 28.53 -7.92 -0.61
C ARG A 336 29.28 -6.72 -1.17
N ASN A 337 29.71 -6.77 -2.43
CA ASN A 337 30.34 -5.62 -3.09
C ASN A 337 29.26 -4.59 -3.44
N LYS A 338 29.31 -3.42 -2.80
CA LYS A 338 28.38 -2.31 -3.02
C LYS A 338 28.29 -1.90 -4.49
N ALA A 339 29.46 -1.76 -5.17
CA ALA A 339 29.49 -1.35 -6.56
C ALA A 339 28.81 -2.37 -7.49
N PHE A 340 28.85 -3.67 -7.15
CA PHE A 340 28.09 -4.69 -7.87
C PHE A 340 26.56 -4.47 -7.72
N ARG A 341 26.07 -4.24 -6.49
CA ARG A 341 24.64 -3.97 -6.26
C ARG A 341 24.18 -2.69 -6.95
N GLN A 342 25.02 -1.63 -6.89
CA GLN A 342 24.76 -0.38 -7.60
C GLN A 342 24.75 -0.56 -9.13
N ALA A 343 25.61 -1.42 -9.68
CA ALA A 343 25.62 -1.74 -11.11
C ALA A 343 24.32 -2.45 -11.54
N ILE A 344 23.83 -3.42 -10.75
CA ILE A 344 22.53 -4.05 -10.99
C ILE A 344 21.42 -2.99 -11.00
N SER A 345 21.40 -2.10 -9.99
CA SER A 345 20.40 -1.04 -9.91
C SER A 345 20.44 -0.07 -11.09
N ALA A 346 21.65 0.27 -11.58
CA ALA A 346 21.83 1.17 -12.72
C ALA A 346 21.40 0.52 -14.07
N ALA A 347 21.48 -0.81 -14.17
CA ALA A 347 21.10 -1.54 -15.38
C ALA A 347 19.60 -1.77 -15.50
N VAL A 348 18.88 -1.93 -14.38
CA VAL A 348 17.45 -2.27 -14.38
C VAL A 348 16.60 -1.14 -14.95
N ASP A 349 15.80 -1.48 -15.99
CA ASP A 349 14.87 -0.56 -16.66
C ASP A 349 13.52 -0.52 -15.91
N ARG A 350 13.44 0.35 -14.89
CA ARG A 350 12.21 0.57 -14.09
C ARG A 350 11.07 1.14 -14.94
N GLU A 351 11.40 1.95 -15.93
CA GLU A 351 10.40 2.52 -16.85
C GLU A 351 9.83 1.44 -17.79
N ALA A 352 10.66 0.50 -18.25
CA ALA A 352 10.18 -0.65 -19.00
C ALA A 352 9.29 -1.54 -18.14
N ILE A 353 9.64 -1.78 -16.88
CA ILE A 353 8.77 -2.50 -15.92
C ILE A 353 7.43 -1.79 -15.79
N ALA A 354 7.42 -0.49 -15.51
CA ALA A 354 6.17 0.28 -15.38
C ALA A 354 5.33 0.23 -16.67
N ARG A 355 5.97 0.37 -17.82
CA ARG A 355 5.30 0.39 -19.14
C ARG A 355 4.80 -0.98 -19.57
N LEU A 356 5.61 -2.04 -19.44
CA LEU A 356 5.30 -3.35 -20.02
C LEU A 356 4.49 -4.24 -19.08
N VAL A 357 4.78 -4.21 -17.77
CA VAL A 357 4.07 -5.02 -16.77
C VAL A 357 2.77 -4.33 -16.34
N TYR A 358 2.82 -3.01 -16.13
CA TYR A 358 1.70 -2.23 -15.58
C TYR A 358 1.03 -1.28 -16.59
N GLN A 359 1.36 -1.38 -17.87
CA GLN A 359 0.79 -0.54 -18.94
C GLN A 359 0.87 0.97 -18.61
N GLY A 360 1.97 1.41 -17.98
CA GLY A 360 2.20 2.78 -17.54
C GLY A 360 1.50 3.16 -16.22
N ARG A 361 0.85 2.21 -15.53
CA ARG A 361 0.13 2.46 -14.27
C ARG A 361 0.90 1.92 -13.05
N ALA A 362 2.18 2.20 -13.05
CA ALA A 362 3.09 2.04 -11.92
C ALA A 362 4.12 3.17 -11.92
N THR A 363 4.61 3.50 -10.77
CA THR A 363 5.60 4.56 -10.57
C THR A 363 6.96 3.94 -10.26
N PRO A 364 8.01 4.20 -11.07
CA PRO A 364 9.39 3.85 -10.73
C PRO A 364 9.83 4.47 -9.41
N ILE A 365 10.52 3.69 -8.58
CA ILE A 365 10.97 4.13 -7.26
C ILE A 365 12.45 3.81 -7.01
N TRP A 366 13.08 4.64 -6.17
CA TRP A 366 14.50 4.53 -5.77
C TRP A 366 14.68 4.47 -4.25
N SER A 367 13.57 4.46 -3.52
CA SER A 367 13.49 4.29 -2.07
C SER A 367 12.51 3.17 -1.74
N HIS A 368 12.67 2.56 -0.57
CA HIS A 368 11.67 1.67 0.04
C HIS A 368 10.42 2.42 0.53
N VAL A 369 10.42 3.74 0.41
CA VAL A 369 9.26 4.60 0.67
C VAL A 369 8.70 5.09 -0.65
N SER A 370 7.44 4.75 -0.94
CA SER A 370 6.74 5.17 -2.14
C SER A 370 6.38 6.66 -2.09
N PRO A 371 6.33 7.37 -3.25
CA PRO A 371 5.81 8.74 -3.33
C PRO A 371 4.36 8.90 -2.83
N GLY A 372 3.58 7.81 -2.76
CA GLY A 372 2.27 7.80 -2.13
C GLY A 372 2.29 8.09 -0.64
N ASN A 373 3.40 7.82 0.03
CA ASN A 373 3.62 8.19 1.42
C ASN A 373 4.07 9.65 1.54
N LYS A 374 3.14 10.58 1.47
CA LYS A 374 3.42 12.02 1.43
C LYS A 374 4.20 12.52 2.65
N ALA A 375 3.96 11.93 3.82
CA ALA A 375 4.57 12.35 5.07
C ALA A 375 6.05 11.96 5.18
N TRP A 376 6.43 10.77 4.71
CA TRP A 376 7.74 10.19 4.97
C TRP A 376 8.62 10.02 3.73
N PHE A 377 8.09 10.24 2.55
CA PHE A 377 8.85 10.17 1.31
C PHE A 377 9.98 11.22 1.28
N HIS A 378 11.20 10.77 0.98
CA HIS A 378 12.35 11.67 0.79
C HIS A 378 12.43 12.11 -0.67
N ALA A 379 11.91 13.32 -0.94
CA ALA A 379 11.77 13.84 -2.31
C ALA A 379 13.13 14.13 -2.99
N ASP A 380 14.16 14.45 -2.20
CA ASP A 380 15.47 14.87 -2.70
C ASP A 380 16.44 13.71 -3.01
N LEU A 381 16.01 12.46 -2.79
CA LEU A 381 16.82 11.30 -3.16
C LEU A 381 17.07 11.27 -4.67
N PRO A 382 18.32 10.99 -5.12
CA PRO A 382 18.65 10.83 -6.52
C PRO A 382 17.80 9.74 -7.20
N ARG A 383 17.32 10.04 -8.40
CA ARG A 383 16.52 9.13 -9.24
C ARG A 383 17.21 8.91 -10.58
N PRO A 384 18.34 8.19 -10.61
CA PRO A 384 19.12 8.01 -11.82
C PRO A 384 18.32 7.22 -12.86
N THR A 385 18.37 7.67 -14.11
CA THR A 385 17.84 6.91 -15.23
C THR A 385 18.69 5.66 -15.48
N ARG A 386 18.11 4.65 -16.13
CA ARG A 386 18.85 3.47 -16.57
C ARG A 386 20.12 3.87 -17.33
N SER A 387 21.26 3.28 -16.99
CA SER A 387 22.53 3.49 -17.67
C SER A 387 23.42 2.26 -17.63
N LEU A 388 23.53 1.58 -18.77
CA LEU A 388 24.46 0.45 -18.93
C LEU A 388 25.92 0.91 -18.89
N GLU A 389 26.21 2.13 -19.32
CA GLU A 389 27.55 2.71 -19.22
C GLU A 389 27.96 2.84 -17.76
N ARG A 390 27.09 3.45 -16.93
CA ARG A 390 27.34 3.57 -15.50
C ARG A 390 27.44 2.21 -14.82
N ALA A 391 26.61 1.25 -15.21
CA ALA A 391 26.68 -0.12 -14.68
C ALA A 391 28.03 -0.77 -15.01
N ARG A 392 28.55 -0.59 -16.23
CA ARG A 392 29.87 -1.10 -16.62
C ARG A 392 31.01 -0.45 -15.84
N GLU A 393 30.99 0.88 -15.65
CA GLU A 393 31.97 1.58 -14.82
C GLU A 393 32.01 1.02 -13.39
N LEU A 394 30.84 0.82 -12.78
CA LEU A 394 30.73 0.26 -11.44
C LEU A 394 31.25 -1.17 -11.37
N LEU A 395 30.95 -2.02 -12.36
CA LEU A 395 31.50 -3.38 -12.44
C LEU A 395 33.01 -3.39 -12.59
N LEU A 396 33.58 -2.51 -13.44
CA LEU A 396 35.04 -2.36 -13.55
C LEU A 396 35.66 -1.95 -12.21
N SER A 397 35.06 -0.99 -11.51
CA SER A 397 35.55 -0.55 -10.19
C SER A 397 35.44 -1.65 -9.13
N ALA A 398 34.52 -2.58 -9.30
CA ALA A 398 34.34 -3.75 -8.45
C ALA A 398 35.26 -4.94 -8.78
N GLY A 399 36.16 -4.79 -9.79
CA GLY A 399 37.12 -5.80 -10.20
C GLY A 399 36.63 -6.78 -11.26
N PHE A 400 35.45 -6.55 -11.85
CA PHE A 400 34.93 -7.35 -12.96
C PHE A 400 35.50 -6.88 -14.31
N SER A 401 35.47 -7.77 -15.29
CA SER A 401 35.91 -7.47 -16.67
C SER A 401 35.09 -8.30 -17.66
N TRP A 402 35.31 -8.05 -18.96
CA TRP A 402 34.60 -8.83 -20.01
C TRP A 402 35.57 -9.68 -20.82
N LYS A 403 35.21 -10.94 -21.02
CA LYS A 403 35.88 -11.87 -21.90
C LYS A 403 34.87 -12.51 -22.85
N ASN A 404 35.04 -12.28 -24.16
CA ASN A 404 34.10 -12.76 -25.18
C ASN A 404 32.63 -12.40 -24.85
N GLU A 405 32.39 -11.12 -24.52
CA GLU A 405 31.10 -10.53 -24.13
C GLU A 405 30.54 -11.05 -22.78
N ALA A 406 31.12 -12.09 -22.19
CA ALA A 406 30.71 -12.56 -20.87
C ALA A 406 31.40 -11.76 -19.77
N LEU A 407 30.61 -11.32 -18.77
CA LEU A 407 31.14 -10.70 -17.57
C LEU A 407 31.84 -11.76 -16.72
N ILE A 408 33.07 -11.48 -16.30
CA ILE A 408 33.88 -12.34 -15.43
C ILE A 408 34.33 -11.55 -14.21
N ASP A 409 34.48 -12.24 -13.09
CA ASP A 409 35.07 -11.68 -11.87
C ASP A 409 36.61 -11.62 -11.94
N ALA A 410 37.25 -11.22 -10.84
CA ALA A 410 38.69 -11.10 -10.73
C ALA A 410 39.44 -12.44 -10.89
N ASP A 411 38.79 -13.56 -10.57
CA ASP A 411 39.32 -14.91 -10.71
C ASP A 411 39.05 -15.53 -12.09
N GLY A 412 38.40 -14.78 -12.99
CA GLY A 412 38.06 -15.21 -14.34
C GLY A 412 36.81 -16.09 -14.42
N VAL A 413 36.01 -16.16 -13.35
CA VAL A 413 34.76 -16.91 -13.30
C VAL A 413 33.64 -16.10 -13.94
N ALA A 414 32.90 -16.73 -14.85
CA ALA A 414 31.77 -16.07 -15.51
C ALA A 414 30.61 -15.81 -14.51
N VAL A 415 30.05 -14.62 -14.55
CA VAL A 415 28.94 -14.24 -13.68
C VAL A 415 27.66 -14.92 -14.13
N THR A 416 27.21 -15.85 -13.31
CA THR A 416 25.95 -16.58 -13.47
C THR A 416 25.07 -16.34 -12.26
N LEU A 417 23.80 -15.95 -12.46
CA LEU A 417 22.87 -15.56 -11.39
C LEU A 417 21.56 -16.32 -11.50
N THR A 418 20.96 -16.61 -10.36
CA THR A 418 19.59 -17.15 -10.25
C THR A 418 18.69 -16.09 -9.62
N LEU A 419 17.64 -15.69 -10.35
CA LEU A 419 16.55 -14.87 -9.84
C LEU A 419 15.38 -15.76 -9.44
N VAL A 420 14.87 -15.58 -8.22
CA VAL A 420 13.67 -16.28 -7.72
C VAL A 420 12.55 -15.30 -7.41
N THR A 421 11.31 -15.75 -7.55
CA THR A 421 10.10 -15.03 -7.07
C THR A 421 8.96 -16.03 -6.87
N ASN A 422 7.84 -15.59 -6.33
CA ASN A 422 6.64 -16.40 -6.18
C ASN A 422 5.90 -16.58 -7.52
N SER A 423 5.62 -17.82 -7.88
CA SER A 423 5.02 -18.21 -9.18
C SER A 423 3.56 -17.76 -9.35
N ASN A 424 2.84 -17.51 -8.25
CA ASN A 424 1.46 -17.08 -8.27
C ASN A 424 1.29 -15.55 -8.51
N ASN A 425 2.39 -14.79 -8.63
CA ASN A 425 2.37 -13.38 -9.00
C ASN A 425 2.92 -13.18 -10.42
N GLY A 426 2.01 -13.12 -11.40
CA GLY A 426 2.38 -13.00 -12.81
C GLY A 426 3.14 -11.71 -13.14
N GLU A 427 2.89 -10.62 -12.43
CA GLU A 427 3.58 -9.34 -12.60
C GLU A 427 5.06 -9.46 -12.20
N ARG A 428 5.36 -10.09 -11.05
CA ARG A 428 6.75 -10.35 -10.62
C ARG A 428 7.49 -11.30 -11.55
N VAL A 429 6.81 -12.31 -12.09
CA VAL A 429 7.39 -13.20 -13.10
C VAL A 429 7.76 -12.43 -14.38
N GLN A 430 6.92 -11.49 -14.82
CA GLN A 430 7.26 -10.62 -15.96
C GLN A 430 8.42 -9.67 -15.63
N MET A 431 8.48 -9.10 -14.43
CA MET A 431 9.62 -8.29 -13.98
C MET A 431 10.93 -9.07 -14.05
N MET A 432 10.94 -10.34 -13.60
CA MET A 432 12.13 -11.19 -13.69
C MET A 432 12.66 -11.29 -15.12
N THR A 433 11.76 -11.42 -16.10
CA THR A 433 12.16 -11.54 -17.52
C THR A 433 12.78 -10.24 -18.04
N ILE A 434 12.24 -9.09 -17.65
CA ILE A 434 12.81 -7.78 -18.02
C ILE A 434 14.20 -7.63 -17.39
N ILE A 435 14.32 -7.90 -16.09
CA ILE A 435 15.61 -7.80 -15.38
C ILE A 435 16.63 -8.82 -15.92
N GLN A 436 16.21 -10.01 -16.30
CA GLN A 436 17.08 -11.00 -16.95
C GLN A 436 17.70 -10.42 -18.23
N GLU A 437 16.90 -9.77 -19.07
CA GLU A 437 17.40 -9.14 -20.32
C GLU A 437 18.32 -7.95 -20.03
N ASP A 438 17.98 -7.09 -19.07
CA ASP A 438 18.82 -5.97 -18.66
C ASP A 438 20.21 -6.43 -18.20
N LEU A 439 20.26 -7.49 -17.39
CA LEU A 439 21.55 -8.04 -16.90
C LEU A 439 22.32 -8.80 -17.98
N ARG A 440 21.62 -9.40 -18.94
CA ARG A 440 22.24 -10.02 -20.11
C ARG A 440 23.00 -9.01 -20.97
N GLU A 441 22.52 -7.77 -21.07
CA GLU A 441 23.22 -6.67 -21.77
C GLU A 441 24.57 -6.30 -21.12
N LEU A 442 24.73 -6.66 -19.84
CA LEU A 442 26.01 -6.55 -19.13
C LEU A 442 26.91 -7.78 -19.26
N GLY A 443 26.49 -8.80 -19.99
CA GLY A 443 27.23 -10.06 -20.16
C GLY A 443 27.03 -11.08 -19.03
N MET A 444 26.03 -10.89 -18.18
CA MET A 444 25.66 -11.85 -17.12
C MET A 444 24.76 -12.95 -17.69
N ARG A 445 24.87 -14.16 -17.16
CA ARG A 445 23.93 -15.24 -17.42
C ARG A 445 22.96 -15.33 -16.27
N VAL A 446 21.67 -15.13 -16.55
CA VAL A 446 20.64 -15.09 -15.50
C VAL A 446 19.61 -16.19 -15.75
N GLN A 447 19.41 -17.05 -14.76
CA GLN A 447 18.35 -18.05 -14.72
C GLN A 447 17.19 -17.49 -13.89
N VAL A 448 15.95 -17.60 -14.39
CA VAL A 448 14.73 -17.21 -13.69
C VAL A 448 14.01 -18.46 -13.19
N VAL A 449 13.65 -18.47 -11.89
CA VAL A 449 13.04 -19.63 -11.23
C VAL A 449 11.85 -19.18 -10.38
N PRO A 450 10.63 -19.15 -10.94
CA PRO A 450 9.43 -18.95 -10.15
C PRO A 450 9.17 -20.15 -9.23
N LEU A 451 8.88 -19.91 -7.95
CA LEU A 451 8.65 -20.92 -6.94
C LEU A 451 7.24 -20.78 -6.32
N GLU A 452 6.71 -21.88 -5.79
CA GLU A 452 5.54 -21.77 -4.92
C GLU A 452 5.88 -20.91 -3.70
N PHE A 453 4.92 -20.11 -3.21
CA PHE A 453 5.21 -19.03 -2.23
C PHE A 453 5.80 -19.56 -0.91
N ARG A 454 5.28 -20.67 -0.37
CA ARG A 454 5.81 -21.26 0.87
C ARG A 454 7.21 -21.81 0.66
N ALA A 455 7.46 -22.44 -0.49
CA ALA A 455 8.78 -22.94 -0.84
C ALA A 455 9.80 -21.78 -1.02
N LEU A 456 9.35 -20.66 -1.59
CA LEU A 456 10.17 -19.45 -1.69
C LEU A 456 10.53 -18.92 -0.29
N LEU A 457 9.55 -18.78 0.61
CA LEU A 457 9.79 -18.31 1.97
C LEU A 457 10.73 -19.24 2.75
N ALA A 458 10.55 -20.56 2.65
CA ALA A 458 11.46 -21.52 3.27
C ALA A 458 12.89 -21.38 2.74
N ARG A 459 13.06 -21.15 1.42
CA ARG A 459 14.38 -20.86 0.85
C ARG A 459 15.04 -19.61 1.40
N ILE A 460 14.27 -18.54 1.60
CA ILE A 460 14.80 -17.26 2.10
C ILE A 460 15.08 -17.33 3.59
N LEU A 461 14.09 -17.76 4.39
CA LEU A 461 14.11 -17.61 5.84
C LEU A 461 14.78 -18.79 6.56
N GLU A 462 14.61 -20.01 6.04
CA GLU A 462 15.07 -21.24 6.71
C GLU A 462 16.41 -21.72 6.15
N THR A 463 16.44 -22.10 4.85
CA THR A 463 17.64 -22.69 4.24
C THR A 463 18.64 -21.65 3.74
N LYS A 464 18.20 -20.39 3.52
CA LYS A 464 19.00 -19.30 2.97
C LYS A 464 19.65 -19.64 1.61
N ASP A 465 19.06 -20.60 0.87
CA ASP A 465 19.53 -21.11 -0.41
C ASP A 465 18.89 -20.33 -1.58
N TYR A 466 19.22 -19.07 -1.71
CA TYR A 466 18.84 -18.19 -2.81
C TYR A 466 20.00 -17.27 -3.16
N GLU A 467 19.99 -16.70 -4.35
CA GLU A 467 20.98 -15.71 -4.78
C GLU A 467 20.36 -14.30 -4.77
N ILE A 468 19.38 -14.08 -5.63
CA ILE A 468 18.65 -12.84 -5.77
C ILE A 468 17.16 -13.15 -5.80
N CYS A 469 16.36 -12.39 -5.07
CA CYS A 469 14.92 -12.59 -5.00
C CYS A 469 14.17 -11.30 -5.33
N ILE A 470 13.04 -11.41 -6.05
CA ILE A 470 12.09 -10.32 -6.25
C ILE A 470 10.86 -10.59 -5.40
N LEU A 471 10.53 -9.63 -4.53
CA LEU A 471 9.31 -9.64 -3.71
C LEU A 471 8.67 -8.26 -3.69
N GLY A 472 7.57 -8.14 -2.99
CA GLY A 472 6.92 -6.88 -2.67
C GLY A 472 6.59 -6.82 -1.19
N LEU A 473 6.61 -5.60 -0.66
CA LEU A 473 6.15 -5.28 0.68
C LEU A 473 4.92 -4.37 0.56
N GLY A 474 3.86 -4.74 1.27
CA GLY A 474 2.69 -3.88 1.44
C GLY A 474 2.93 -2.89 2.58
N GLY A 475 2.50 -1.65 2.39
CA GLY A 475 2.49 -0.64 3.45
C GLY A 475 1.06 -0.48 3.99
N GLY A 476 0.78 -1.01 5.18
CA GLY A 476 -0.53 -0.83 5.83
C GLY A 476 -0.69 0.55 6.46
N ASP A 477 0.39 1.18 6.88
CA ASP A 477 0.43 2.54 7.44
C ASP A 477 1.52 3.37 6.76
N VAL A 478 1.40 4.68 6.90
CA VAL A 478 2.41 5.64 6.44
C VAL A 478 3.56 5.79 7.42
N ASP A 479 3.37 5.50 8.71
CA ASP A 479 4.42 5.64 9.72
C ASP A 479 5.58 4.65 9.49
N PRO A 480 6.84 5.04 9.73
CA PRO A 480 8.00 4.17 9.55
C PRO A 480 8.10 3.00 10.53
N ASN A 481 7.42 3.03 11.67
CA ASN A 481 7.55 2.01 12.70
C ASN A 481 7.25 0.57 12.23
N PRO A 482 6.22 0.28 11.42
CA PRO A 482 6.01 -1.07 10.90
C PRO A 482 7.18 -1.61 10.06
N LEU A 483 7.97 -0.72 9.44
CA LEU A 483 9.16 -1.11 8.67
C LEU A 483 10.37 -1.44 9.55
N MET A 484 10.32 -1.21 10.86
CA MET A 484 11.37 -1.69 11.79
C MET A 484 11.57 -3.20 11.66
N ASN A 485 10.51 -3.95 11.42
CA ASN A 485 10.58 -5.40 11.19
C ASN A 485 11.40 -5.82 9.95
N VAL A 486 11.61 -4.90 9.01
CA VAL A 486 12.41 -5.11 7.79
C VAL A 486 13.80 -4.49 7.93
N LEU A 487 13.86 -3.29 8.47
CA LEU A 487 15.06 -2.44 8.45
C LEU A 487 16.03 -2.75 9.58
N LEU A 488 15.52 -3.10 10.78
CA LEU A 488 16.41 -3.51 11.88
C LEU A 488 17.11 -4.83 11.56
N SER A 489 18.37 -4.93 11.92
CA SER A 489 19.16 -6.15 11.78
C SER A 489 18.50 -7.36 12.43
N SER A 490 17.86 -7.18 13.59
CA SER A 490 17.11 -8.21 14.31
C SER A 490 15.68 -8.41 13.82
N GLY A 491 15.24 -7.69 12.78
CA GLY A 491 13.88 -7.75 12.26
C GLY A 491 13.55 -9.12 11.65
N ALA A 492 12.35 -9.64 11.92
CA ALA A 492 11.93 -10.95 11.42
C ALA A 492 11.84 -11.02 9.88
N ASN A 493 11.67 -9.86 9.23
CA ASN A 493 11.64 -9.70 7.77
C ASN A 493 12.88 -8.98 7.22
N HIS A 494 14.02 -9.09 7.88
CA HIS A 494 15.31 -8.60 7.38
C HIS A 494 15.83 -9.50 6.25
N LEU A 495 15.21 -9.38 5.07
CA LEU A 495 15.21 -10.37 3.99
C LEU A 495 16.58 -10.66 3.38
N TRP A 496 17.53 -9.72 3.40
CA TRP A 496 18.87 -9.91 2.82
C TRP A 496 19.82 -10.67 3.75
N ASN A 497 19.50 -10.72 5.05
CA ASN A 497 20.24 -11.51 6.06
C ASN A 497 19.31 -11.95 7.21
N PRO A 498 18.29 -12.80 6.94
CA PRO A 498 17.30 -13.18 7.93
C PRO A 498 17.89 -13.94 9.12
N GLY A 499 17.38 -13.61 10.32
CA GLY A 499 17.83 -14.22 11.58
C GLY A 499 19.16 -13.63 12.10
N GLN A 500 19.58 -12.48 11.60
CA GLN A 500 20.69 -11.71 12.14
C GLN A 500 20.30 -11.15 13.52
N SER A 501 21.16 -11.29 14.52
CA SER A 501 20.90 -10.75 15.86
C SER A 501 21.54 -9.38 16.10
N GLU A 502 22.61 -9.08 15.37
CA GLU A 502 23.41 -7.86 15.48
C GLU A 502 23.77 -7.37 14.06
N PRO A 503 23.98 -6.05 13.86
CA PRO A 503 24.35 -5.52 12.56
C PRO A 503 25.69 -6.08 12.07
N ALA A 504 25.73 -6.58 10.84
CA ALA A 504 26.93 -7.13 10.22
C ALA A 504 27.83 -6.05 9.61
N THR A 505 27.29 -4.84 9.42
CA THR A 505 27.97 -3.72 8.75
C THR A 505 27.76 -2.40 9.50
N PRO A 506 28.66 -1.40 9.33
CA PRO A 506 28.47 -0.07 9.94
C PRO A 506 27.18 0.64 9.49
N TRP A 507 26.73 0.45 8.24
CA TRP A 507 25.52 1.08 7.76
C TRP A 507 24.25 0.44 8.35
N GLU A 508 24.24 -0.88 8.60
CA GLU A 508 23.17 -1.55 9.35
C GLU A 508 23.10 -1.04 10.79
N ALA A 509 24.26 -0.91 11.47
CA ALA A 509 24.32 -0.36 12.81
C ALA A 509 23.77 1.07 12.89
N GLU A 510 24.03 1.88 11.87
CA GLU A 510 23.49 3.25 11.80
C GLU A 510 21.98 3.23 11.55
N ILE A 511 21.46 2.33 10.70
CA ILE A 511 20.02 2.16 10.50
C ILE A 511 19.34 1.69 11.78
N ASP A 512 19.90 0.70 12.50
CA ASP A 512 19.37 0.20 13.77
C ASP A 512 19.26 1.33 14.80
N ARG A 513 20.31 2.16 14.90
CA ARG A 513 20.32 3.32 15.80
C ARG A 513 19.22 4.32 15.42
N LEU A 514 19.18 4.75 14.16
CA LEU A 514 18.23 5.75 13.68
C LEU A 514 16.78 5.27 13.80
N MET A 515 16.50 4.01 13.45
CA MET A 515 15.16 3.44 13.56
C MET A 515 14.72 3.30 15.02
N THR A 516 15.62 2.97 15.92
CA THR A 516 15.32 2.90 17.36
C THR A 516 15.09 4.29 17.97
N GLU A 517 15.91 5.27 17.64
CA GLU A 517 15.76 6.64 18.12
C GLU A 517 14.49 7.29 17.59
N GLN A 518 14.18 7.16 16.28
CA GLN A 518 12.96 7.74 15.71
C GLN A 518 11.69 7.16 16.35
N ALA A 519 11.70 5.89 16.79
CA ALA A 519 10.54 5.25 17.40
C ALA A 519 10.13 5.88 18.74
N THR A 520 11.00 6.63 19.39
CA THR A 520 10.77 7.30 20.68
C THR A 520 10.80 8.83 20.59
N THR A 521 11.19 9.40 19.47
CA THR A 521 11.25 10.85 19.23
C THR A 521 9.85 11.40 18.92
N LEU A 522 9.39 12.41 19.67
CA LEU A 522 8.03 12.94 19.55
C LEU A 522 7.89 14.07 18.49
N VAL A 523 9.02 14.70 18.13
CA VAL A 523 9.05 15.80 17.17
C VAL A 523 9.12 15.26 15.75
N TYR A 524 8.12 15.55 14.94
CA TYR A 524 8.01 15.01 13.58
C TYR A 524 9.23 15.36 12.70
N GLU A 525 9.71 16.59 12.75
CA GLU A 525 10.84 17.07 11.96
C GLU A 525 12.14 16.32 12.28
N GLU A 526 12.36 16.02 13.55
CA GLU A 526 13.51 15.23 14.01
C GLU A 526 13.38 13.77 13.56
N ARG A 527 12.18 13.18 13.70
CA ARG A 527 11.88 11.84 13.19
C ARG A 527 12.08 11.76 11.68
N LYS A 528 11.57 12.77 10.95
CA LYS A 528 11.66 12.85 9.50
C LYS A 528 13.12 12.88 9.05
N ALA A 529 13.97 13.71 9.70
CA ALA A 529 15.38 13.79 9.39
C ALA A 529 16.12 12.44 9.62
N MET A 530 15.81 11.75 10.73
CA MET A 530 16.36 10.41 11.00
C MET A 530 15.94 9.40 9.93
N TYR A 531 14.67 9.40 9.56
CA TYR A 531 14.16 8.45 8.57
C TYR A 531 14.58 8.80 7.13
N ASP A 532 14.77 10.07 6.81
CA ASP A 532 15.40 10.49 5.55
C ASP A 532 16.82 9.95 5.44
N ARG A 533 17.58 10.00 6.55
CA ARG A 533 18.93 9.41 6.59
C ARG A 533 18.91 7.89 6.41
N VAL A 534 17.93 7.20 6.94
CA VAL A 534 17.71 5.75 6.67
C VAL A 534 17.44 5.51 5.17
N GLN A 535 16.60 6.32 4.54
CA GLN A 535 16.32 6.21 3.10
C GLN A 535 17.59 6.47 2.26
N GLU A 536 18.43 7.43 2.64
CA GLU A 536 19.73 7.67 1.99
C GLU A 536 20.67 6.46 2.09
N LEU A 537 20.81 5.89 3.30
CA LEU A 537 21.65 4.71 3.52
C LEU A 537 21.17 3.52 2.69
N MET A 538 19.87 3.25 2.69
CA MET A 538 19.27 2.18 1.90
C MET A 538 19.43 2.38 0.38
N ALA A 539 19.33 3.63 -0.09
CA ALA A 539 19.52 3.97 -1.50
C ALA A 539 20.98 3.93 -1.93
N ASP A 540 21.91 4.16 -1.03
CA ASP A 540 23.36 4.12 -1.30
C ASP A 540 23.91 2.68 -1.20
N GLU A 541 23.56 1.95 -0.15
CA GLU A 541 24.05 0.59 0.09
C GLU A 541 23.32 -0.50 -0.72
N LEU A 542 22.06 -0.27 -1.07
CA LEU A 542 21.24 -1.14 -1.91
C LEU A 542 21.23 -2.63 -1.51
N PRO A 543 21.00 -2.98 -0.23
CA PRO A 543 20.76 -4.39 0.10
C PRO A 543 19.49 -4.91 -0.58
N MET A 544 18.55 -4.00 -0.79
CA MET A 544 17.40 -4.14 -1.69
C MET A 544 17.41 -3.02 -2.74
N VAL A 545 17.06 -3.37 -3.97
CA VAL A 545 16.92 -2.45 -5.10
C VAL A 545 15.44 -2.21 -5.34
N PRO A 546 14.91 -1.04 -4.99
CA PRO A 546 13.52 -0.69 -5.28
C PRO A 546 13.27 -0.66 -6.80
N LEU A 547 12.13 -1.17 -7.23
CA LEU A 547 11.75 -1.27 -8.64
C LEU A 547 10.61 -0.30 -8.98
N VAL A 548 9.39 -0.68 -8.63
CA VAL A 548 8.18 0.09 -8.90
C VAL A 548 7.18 -0.04 -7.76
N SER A 549 6.36 1.00 -7.59
CA SER A 549 5.11 0.96 -6.84
C SER A 549 3.94 0.98 -7.81
N ARG A 550 3.01 0.04 -7.70
CA ARG A 550 1.81 0.01 -8.54
C ARG A 550 0.88 1.17 -8.17
N ASN A 551 0.18 1.72 -9.16
CA ASN A 551 -0.83 2.73 -8.91
C ASN A 551 -2.08 2.09 -8.30
N ILE A 552 -2.77 2.83 -7.44
CA ILE A 552 -4.09 2.45 -6.94
C ILE A 552 -5.13 2.84 -7.98
N LEU A 553 -5.80 1.84 -8.52
CA LEU A 553 -6.75 1.97 -9.62
C LEU A 553 -8.13 1.54 -9.16
N VAL A 554 -9.11 2.44 -9.24
CA VAL A 554 -10.47 2.21 -8.77
C VAL A 554 -11.52 2.76 -9.73
N GLY A 555 -12.76 2.32 -9.59
CA GLY A 555 -13.88 2.82 -10.36
C GLY A 555 -15.16 2.94 -9.55
N ALA A 556 -16.03 3.89 -9.92
CA ALA A 556 -17.33 4.08 -9.31
C ALA A 556 -18.36 4.55 -10.36
N LYS A 557 -19.65 4.28 -10.13
CA LYS A 557 -20.73 4.85 -10.95
C LYS A 557 -20.66 6.36 -10.98
N SER A 558 -20.95 6.97 -12.13
CA SER A 558 -20.80 8.40 -12.36
C SER A 558 -21.68 9.25 -11.45
N ASN A 559 -22.85 8.73 -11.03
CA ASN A 559 -23.79 9.42 -10.15
C ASN A 559 -23.58 9.15 -8.65
N LEU A 560 -22.49 8.49 -8.26
CA LEU A 560 -22.12 8.35 -6.84
C LEU A 560 -21.45 9.64 -6.37
N GLY A 561 -22.13 10.41 -5.52
CA GLY A 561 -21.66 11.68 -4.96
C GLY A 561 -20.68 11.46 -3.78
N ASN A 562 -19.83 12.44 -3.51
CA ASN A 562 -18.79 12.44 -2.48
C ASN A 562 -17.78 11.28 -2.54
N PHE A 563 -17.70 10.56 -3.66
CA PHE A 563 -16.74 9.49 -3.81
C PHE A 563 -15.31 10.04 -3.88
N LYS A 564 -14.54 9.82 -2.82
CA LYS A 564 -13.16 10.31 -2.63
C LYS A 564 -12.22 9.12 -2.40
N PRO A 565 -11.85 8.36 -3.44
CA PRO A 565 -10.95 7.23 -3.24
C PRO A 565 -9.56 7.70 -2.81
N ALA A 566 -8.90 6.91 -1.96
CA ALA A 566 -7.61 7.23 -1.37
C ALA A 566 -6.59 6.10 -1.55
N ILE A 567 -5.31 6.41 -1.39
CA ILE A 567 -4.23 5.42 -1.55
C ILE A 567 -4.04 4.52 -0.32
N LEU A 568 -4.48 4.94 0.86
CA LEU A 568 -4.46 4.11 2.06
C LEU A 568 -5.52 3.01 1.99
N ASP A 569 -5.30 1.92 2.71
CA ASP A 569 -6.23 0.79 2.76
C ASP A 569 -7.68 1.22 2.97
N HIS A 570 -8.61 0.42 2.41
CA HIS A 570 -10.02 0.76 2.23
C HIS A 570 -10.24 1.91 1.25
N HIS A 571 -9.49 1.90 0.17
CA HIS A 571 -9.39 2.91 -0.88
C HIS A 571 -10.70 3.59 -1.25
N THR A 572 -11.81 2.86 -1.28
CA THR A 572 -13.08 3.31 -1.86
C THR A 572 -14.20 3.58 -0.86
N LEU A 573 -14.11 3.04 0.36
CA LEU A 573 -15.20 3.08 1.35
C LEU A 573 -14.83 3.80 2.65
N TRP A 574 -13.69 4.48 2.73
CA TRP A 574 -13.23 5.11 3.97
C TRP A 574 -14.14 6.26 4.44
N ASN A 575 -14.83 6.93 3.50
CA ASN A 575 -15.81 7.98 3.77
C ASN A 575 -17.24 7.54 3.39
N ILE A 576 -17.56 6.27 3.59
CA ILE A 576 -18.84 5.65 3.18
C ILE A 576 -20.06 6.39 3.73
N GLU A 577 -19.95 6.97 4.92
CA GLU A 577 -21.03 7.72 5.55
C GLU A 577 -21.45 8.97 4.76
N GLU A 578 -20.55 9.54 3.96
CA GLU A 578 -20.81 10.73 3.15
C GLU A 578 -21.26 10.42 1.72
N LEU A 579 -21.23 9.14 1.29
CA LEU A 579 -21.61 8.77 -0.06
C LEU A 579 -23.12 8.87 -0.24
N PHE A 580 -23.55 9.39 -1.40
CA PHE A 580 -24.96 9.51 -1.75
C PHE A 580 -25.18 9.31 -3.25
N TRP A 581 -26.42 9.01 -3.64
CA TRP A 581 -26.81 8.95 -5.02
C TRP A 581 -27.30 10.32 -5.49
N ALA A 582 -26.56 10.94 -6.40
CA ALA A 582 -27.02 12.16 -7.06
C ALA A 582 -28.19 11.84 -7.98
N THR A 583 -29.29 12.56 -7.82
CA THR A 583 -30.41 12.52 -8.78
C THR A 583 -29.93 13.14 -10.08
N SER A 584 -30.04 12.40 -11.20
CA SER A 584 -29.85 12.97 -12.52
C SER A 584 -30.88 14.11 -12.68
N GLU A 585 -30.45 15.37 -12.80
CA GLU A 585 -31.34 16.40 -13.30
C GLU A 585 -31.92 15.91 -14.66
N PRO A 586 -33.24 16.04 -14.87
CA PRO A 586 -33.78 15.78 -16.18
C PRO A 586 -33.10 16.75 -17.14
N GLN A 587 -32.41 16.21 -18.16
CA GLN A 587 -31.90 17.03 -19.25
C GLN A 587 -33.07 17.80 -19.80
N THR A 588 -33.17 19.09 -19.48
CA THR A 588 -34.04 20.01 -20.16
C THR A 588 -33.54 20.06 -21.59
N SER A 589 -34.22 19.29 -22.45
CA SER A 589 -34.08 19.36 -23.90
C SER A 589 -34.37 20.82 -24.32
N GLN A 590 -33.32 21.52 -24.72
CA GLN A 590 -33.44 22.73 -25.54
C GLN A 590 -33.52 22.37 -27.00
#